data_a3a81d8483b43b30c32e0b210971ec78
#
_entry.id   a3a81d8483b43b30c32e0b210971ec78
#
_cell.length_a   1.000
_cell.length_b   1.000
_cell.length_c   1.000
_cell.angle_alpha   90.00
_cell.angle_beta   90.00
_cell.angle_gamma   90.00
#
_symmetry.space_group_name_H-M   'P 1'
#
loop_
_entity.id
_entity.type
_entity.pdbx_description
1 polymer ?
#
loop_
_entity_poly.entity_id
_entity_poly.type
_entity_poly.pdbx_seq_one_letter_code
_entity_poly.pdbx_strand_id
1 'polypeptide(L)'
;MSSLRFEWDPKKATLNLRKHGVSFEDAQAAFSDENGLLIDDPDHSEEEDRFVLLGLSHSLRLLVVVHCYRSEGKVIRIISARKADAQERSIYPR
;
A
#
# COMPACT_ATOMS: atom_id res chain seq x y z
N MET A 1 10.71 12.48 17.51
CA MET A 1 10.00 11.39 16.91
C MET A 1 9.51 11.77 15.53
N SER A 2 9.96 11.08 14.51
CA SER A 2 9.48 11.36 13.17
C SER A 2 8.17 10.65 12.97
N SER A 3 7.19 11.35 12.45
CA SER A 3 5.95 10.73 12.08
C SER A 3 5.85 10.73 10.56
N LEU A 4 5.53 9.58 10.01
CA LEU A 4 5.25 9.48 8.59
C LEU A 4 3.91 10.13 8.32
N ARG A 5 3.87 10.88 7.24
CA ARG A 5 2.61 11.44 6.77
C ARG A 5 2.19 10.70 5.52
N PHE A 6 0.90 10.63 5.31
CA PHE A 6 0.33 9.96 4.15
C PHE A 6 -0.46 10.97 3.34
N GLU A 7 -0.41 10.79 2.04
CA GLU A 7 -1.23 11.60 1.14
C GLU A 7 -1.74 10.73 -0.01
N TRP A 8 -2.78 11.19 -0.66
CA TRP A 8 -3.30 10.54 -1.86
C TRP A 8 -4.25 11.47 -2.58
N ASP A 9 -4.52 11.13 -3.83
CA ASP A 9 -5.48 11.83 -4.64
C ASP A 9 -6.90 11.34 -4.28
N PRO A 10 -7.79 12.23 -3.83
CA PRO A 10 -9.15 11.80 -3.45
C PRO A 10 -9.92 11.09 -4.56
N LYS A 11 -9.71 11.48 -5.81
CA LYS A 11 -10.38 10.82 -6.93
C LYS A 11 -9.91 9.39 -7.10
N LYS A 12 -8.60 9.18 -6.94
CA LYS A 12 -8.03 7.84 -7.02
C LYS A 12 -8.52 6.99 -5.86
N ALA A 13 -8.66 7.57 -4.67
CA ALA A 13 -9.16 6.85 -3.51
C ALA A 13 -10.59 6.34 -3.76
N THR A 14 -11.44 7.19 -4.32
CA THR A 14 -12.81 6.81 -4.64
C THR A 14 -12.85 5.69 -5.68
N LEU A 15 -12.07 5.82 -6.74
CA LEU A 15 -12.04 4.81 -7.78
C LEU A 15 -11.48 3.49 -7.25
N ASN A 16 -10.47 3.57 -6.39
CA ASN A 16 -9.87 2.37 -5.80
C ASN A 16 -10.87 1.62 -4.94
N LEU A 17 -11.65 2.35 -4.15
CA LEU A 17 -12.67 1.74 -3.30
C LEU A 17 -13.71 1.02 -4.14
N ARG A 18 -14.16 1.63 -5.24
CA ARG A 18 -15.12 1.00 -6.13
C ARG A 18 -14.55 -0.25 -6.79
N LYS A 19 -13.32 -0.16 -7.26
CA LYS A 19 -12.71 -1.23 -8.05
C LYS A 19 -12.28 -2.41 -7.19
N HIS A 20 -11.69 -2.13 -6.03
CA HIS A 20 -11.06 -3.16 -5.21
C HIS A 20 -11.71 -3.37 -3.84
N GLY A 21 -12.63 -2.50 -3.45
CA GLY A 21 -13.26 -2.59 -2.14
C GLY A 21 -12.31 -2.25 -1.00
N VAL A 22 -11.23 -1.53 -1.28
CA VAL A 22 -10.22 -1.18 -0.28
C VAL A 22 -10.08 0.34 -0.24
N SER A 23 -10.26 0.90 0.96
CA SER A 23 -10.05 2.33 1.16
C SER A 23 -8.57 2.62 1.35
N PHE A 24 -8.15 3.85 1.04
CA PHE A 24 -6.77 4.24 1.28
C PHE A 24 -6.49 4.42 2.78
N GLU A 25 -7.53 4.69 3.58
CA GLU A 25 -7.38 4.71 5.04
C GLU A 25 -7.01 3.32 5.56
N ASP A 26 -7.66 2.28 5.03
CA ASP A 26 -7.32 0.91 5.43
C ASP A 26 -5.92 0.53 4.91
N ALA A 27 -5.57 1.00 3.72
CA ALA A 27 -4.24 0.78 3.17
C ALA A 27 -3.16 1.44 4.03
N GLN A 28 -3.44 2.64 4.55
CA GLN A 28 -2.50 3.32 5.43
C GLN A 28 -2.20 2.47 6.66
N ALA A 29 -3.21 1.80 7.20
CA ALA A 29 -3.03 0.97 8.39
C ALA A 29 -2.06 -0.18 8.14
N ALA A 30 -1.96 -0.67 6.91
CA ALA A 30 -1.04 -1.76 6.58
C ALA A 30 0.42 -1.37 6.79
N PHE A 31 0.73 -0.08 6.78
CA PHE A 31 2.10 0.38 7.01
C PHE A 31 2.54 0.23 8.47
N SER A 32 1.61 -0.03 9.37
CA SER A 32 1.91 -0.30 10.78
C SER A 32 2.11 -1.78 11.07
N ASP A 33 1.99 -2.63 10.06
CA ASP A 33 2.16 -4.07 10.23
C ASP A 33 3.65 -4.40 10.37
N GLU A 34 4.03 -4.93 11.52
CA GLU A 34 5.42 -5.28 11.79
C GLU A 34 5.93 -6.39 10.87
N ASN A 35 5.04 -7.19 10.33
CA ASN A 35 5.39 -8.27 9.40
C ASN A 35 5.25 -7.86 7.95
N GLY A 36 4.99 -6.60 7.69
CA GLY A 36 4.84 -6.09 6.33
C GLY A 36 6.11 -6.29 5.52
N LEU A 37 5.94 -6.63 4.25
CA LEU A 37 7.04 -6.87 3.32
C LEU A 37 6.98 -5.90 2.17
N LEU A 38 8.13 -5.37 1.78
CA LEU A 38 8.24 -4.68 0.51
C LEU A 38 8.52 -5.72 -0.56
N ILE A 39 7.71 -5.74 -1.58
CA ILE A 39 7.85 -6.69 -2.68
C ILE A 39 8.02 -5.92 -3.98
N ASP A 40 8.47 -6.61 -5.02
CA ASP A 40 8.63 -5.99 -6.32
C ASP A 40 7.27 -5.68 -6.92
N ASP A 41 7.18 -4.53 -7.58
CA ASP A 41 5.97 -4.16 -8.30
C ASP A 41 5.93 -4.95 -9.62
N PRO A 42 4.98 -5.87 -9.79
CA PRO A 42 4.90 -6.65 -11.03
C PRO A 42 4.56 -5.80 -12.24
N ASP A 43 3.95 -4.65 -12.01
CA ASP A 43 3.59 -3.72 -13.07
C ASP A 43 4.47 -2.49 -13.04
N HIS A 44 5.72 -2.65 -12.62
CA HIS A 44 6.57 -1.49 -12.38
C HIS A 44 6.63 -0.56 -13.57
N SER A 45 6.68 0.72 -13.25
CA SER A 45 6.82 1.78 -14.22
C SER A 45 8.25 2.33 -14.13
N GLU A 46 8.87 2.52 -15.27
CA GLU A 46 10.19 3.12 -15.31
C GLU A 46 10.16 4.62 -15.06
N GLU A 47 8.96 5.19 -15.08
CA GLU A 47 8.80 6.63 -15.00
C GLU A 47 8.85 7.18 -13.59
N GLU A 48 8.62 6.34 -12.58
CA GLU A 48 8.71 6.77 -11.18
C GLU A 48 9.02 5.59 -10.30
N ASP A 49 9.65 5.90 -9.17
CA ASP A 49 10.00 4.88 -8.19
C ASP A 49 8.76 4.49 -7.41
N ARG A 50 8.23 3.33 -7.71
CA ARG A 50 7.09 2.77 -7.01
C ARG A 50 7.53 1.60 -6.16
N PHE A 51 6.91 1.51 -5.00
CA PHE A 51 7.15 0.44 -4.05
C PHE A 51 5.84 -0.24 -3.75
N VAL A 52 5.92 -1.51 -3.40
CA VAL A 52 4.73 -2.30 -3.09
C VAL A 52 4.89 -2.88 -1.70
N LEU A 53 3.93 -2.58 -0.84
CA LEU A 53 3.89 -3.14 0.50
C LEU A 53 2.84 -4.25 0.54
N LEU A 54 3.23 -5.40 1.06
CA LEU A 54 2.31 -6.47 1.38
C LEU A 54 2.14 -6.43 2.89
N GLY A 55 0.98 -6.01 3.37
CA GLY A 55 0.77 -5.79 4.79
C GLY A 55 -0.67 -5.99 5.22
N LEU A 56 -0.83 -6.30 6.49
CA LEU A 56 -2.14 -6.56 7.09
C LEU A 56 -2.74 -5.27 7.60
N SER A 57 -3.98 -5.00 7.22
CA SER A 57 -4.70 -3.81 7.65
C SER A 57 -5.37 -4.02 9.01
N HIS A 58 -5.95 -2.94 9.56
CA HIS A 58 -6.69 -3.05 10.82
C HIS A 58 -7.91 -3.96 10.71
N SER A 59 -8.49 -4.10 9.52
CA SER A 59 -9.61 -4.99 9.30
C SER A 59 -9.15 -6.44 9.07
N LEU A 60 -7.88 -6.72 9.32
CA LEU A 60 -7.26 -8.03 9.19
C LEU A 60 -7.30 -8.56 7.76
N ARG A 61 -7.29 -7.67 6.79
CA ARG A 61 -7.17 -8.03 5.39
C ARG A 61 -5.74 -7.83 4.94
N LEU A 62 -5.20 -8.80 4.22
CA LEU A 62 -3.87 -8.69 3.66
C LEU A 62 -3.95 -7.90 2.37
N LEU A 63 -3.26 -6.77 2.33
CA LEU A 63 -3.35 -5.82 1.24
C LEU A 63 -2.02 -5.66 0.51
N VAL A 64 -2.14 -5.35 -0.77
CA VAL A 64 -1.01 -4.96 -1.62
C VAL A 64 -1.17 -3.47 -1.90
N VAL A 65 -0.26 -2.67 -1.38
CA VAL A 65 -0.36 -1.21 -1.43
C VAL A 65 0.77 -0.64 -2.26
N VAL A 66 0.42 -0.10 -3.41
CA VAL A 66 1.40 0.57 -4.29
C VAL A 66 1.54 2.01 -3.82
N HIS A 67 2.77 2.44 -3.62
CA HIS A 67 3.03 3.76 -3.07
C HIS A 67 4.37 4.29 -3.56
N CYS A 68 4.60 5.58 -3.34
CA CYS A 68 5.90 6.19 -3.56
C CYS A 68 6.20 7.11 -2.39
N TYR A 69 7.45 7.56 -2.32
CA TYR A 69 7.89 8.45 -1.25
C TYR A 69 8.09 9.84 -1.81
N ARG A 70 7.73 10.85 -1.02
CA ARG A 70 7.90 12.25 -1.35
C ARG A 70 8.53 12.96 -0.17
N SER A 71 9.00 14.20 -0.42
CA SER A 71 9.60 15.02 0.64
C SER A 71 10.75 14.29 1.33
N GLU A 72 11.63 13.73 0.55
CA GLU A 72 12.82 13.02 1.06
C GLU A 72 12.46 11.86 1.99
N GLY A 73 11.37 11.17 1.67
CA GLY A 73 10.95 10.00 2.42
C GLY A 73 10.05 10.29 3.61
N LYS A 74 9.68 11.55 3.81
CA LYS A 74 8.84 11.91 4.95
C LYS A 74 7.34 11.75 4.69
N VAL A 75 6.97 11.63 3.41
CA VAL A 75 5.58 11.48 3.01
C VAL A 75 5.44 10.22 2.17
N ILE A 76 4.48 9.40 2.50
CA ILE A 76 4.12 8.24 1.69
C ILE A 76 2.88 8.61 0.89
N ARG A 77 3.01 8.53 -0.44
CA ARG A 77 1.88 8.77 -1.32
C ARG A 77 1.30 7.44 -1.76
N ILE A 78 0.07 7.16 -1.35
CA ILE A 78 -0.62 5.93 -1.72
C ILE A 78 -1.19 6.08 -3.12
N ILE A 79 -0.92 5.10 -3.97
CA ILE A 79 -1.31 5.12 -5.38
C ILE A 79 -2.48 4.15 -5.63
N SER A 80 -2.40 2.94 -5.10
CA SER A 80 -3.46 1.97 -5.22
C SER A 80 -3.35 0.94 -4.11
N ALA A 81 -4.46 0.23 -3.85
CA ALA A 81 -4.49 -0.81 -2.84
C ALA A 81 -5.51 -1.86 -3.25
N ARG A 82 -5.14 -3.12 -3.09
CA ARG A 82 -6.04 -4.24 -3.41
C ARG A 82 -5.77 -5.38 -2.43
N LYS A 83 -6.65 -6.34 -2.39
CA LYS A 83 -6.44 -7.54 -1.58
C LYS A 83 -5.35 -8.38 -2.22
N ALA A 84 -4.57 -9.04 -1.39
CA ALA A 84 -3.52 -9.95 -1.86
C ALA A 84 -4.15 -11.18 -2.53
N ASP A 85 -3.50 -11.66 -3.59
CA ASP A 85 -3.90 -12.91 -4.21
C ASP A 85 -3.29 -14.10 -3.44
N ALA A 86 -3.58 -15.33 -3.93
CA ALA A 86 -3.11 -16.53 -3.23
C ALA A 86 -1.59 -16.61 -3.18
N GLN A 87 -0.92 -16.24 -4.26
CA GLN A 87 0.53 -16.30 -4.31
C GLN A 87 1.15 -15.29 -3.35
N GLU A 88 0.59 -14.08 -3.30
CA GLU A 88 1.06 -13.06 -2.38
C GLU A 88 0.83 -13.45 -0.92
N ARG A 89 -0.30 -14.08 -0.64
CA ARG A 89 -0.55 -14.58 0.72
C ARG A 89 0.47 -15.64 1.13
N SER A 90 0.95 -16.43 0.19
CA SER A 90 1.88 -17.50 0.51
C SER A 90 3.24 -17.00 0.97
N ILE A 91 3.63 -15.79 0.58
CA ILE A 91 4.91 -15.23 0.99
C ILE A 91 4.82 -14.35 2.23
N TYR A 92 3.61 -14.05 2.69
CA TYR A 92 3.45 -13.23 3.89
C TYR A 92 3.84 -14.04 5.13
N PRO A 93 4.68 -13.49 6.04
CA PRO A 93 5.10 -14.23 7.23
C PRO A 93 3.93 -14.46 8.18
N ARG A 94 3.99 -15.58 8.87
CA ARG A 94 2.96 -15.96 9.83
C ARG A 94 3.52 -16.08 11.20
#